data_2ccfe206c1c7f5c258dea5f6eace6456
#
_entry.id   2ccfe206c1c7f5c258dea5f6eace6456
#
_cell.length_a   1.000
_cell.length_b   1.000
_cell.length_c   1.000
_cell.angle_alpha   90.00
_cell.angle_beta   90.00
_cell.angle_gamma   90.00
#
_symmetry.space_group_name_H-M   'P 1'
#
loop_
_entity.id
_entity.type
_entity.pdbx_description
1 polymer ?
#
loop_
_entity_poly.entity_id
_entity_poly.type
_entity_poly.pdbx_seq_one_letter_code
_entity_poly.pdbx_strand_id
1 'polypeptide(L)'
;MMSDSVIHRPARRLWLLLAATLALPGSALARELGSVTFAPCTLSSTASADAVEAQCGTLPVPENRADPQGRHIDLAIAWVPAREEALPDPVFMLAGGPGQSAREGYPQLADAFRDTNKRHHIILLDQRGTGASHPLICKNAQGESAVMADGTQSPAAAAAFAEACRDELSERADLRYYSTTDAIQDLDAVRAAIGAEQINLVGISYGTRVAQHYAARYPAQTRTVLLDSAVPNDLILGSEHARNLEDSLAQQFARCKDLPACVEAFGNPREQLNTVLQLARDESPMVRFRNAVSGDWQNERLTEDRLVTLVRLFAYAPMVAAMLPMTLHDAAHGQPESLMALSQMIGSQLSEQIMHGMQLSVMCTEDAQGLTVNADDQDTLLGTALVDFLKAQCAVWPRGELPDAFHTPLHSDLPILLLAGEFDPVTPVRYGEQIVKRLNNGRLLVLRGQGHNVIPAGCMPKLMARFIDSADVKGLDADCLDTLSYAPPFTGYYGWEP
;
A
#
# COMPACT_ATOMS: atom_id res chain seq x y z
N MET A 1 27.85 -71.04 67.57
CA MET A 1 27.53 -70.27 68.80
C MET A 1 26.93 -68.97 68.37
N MET A 2 25.79 -68.70 68.88
CA MET A 2 24.93 -67.49 68.83
C MET A 2 24.46 -67.00 67.46
N SER A 3 23.21 -67.31 67.29
CA SER A 3 22.21 -66.85 66.34
C SER A 3 21.81 -65.43 66.67
N ASP A 4 21.72 -64.57 65.72
CA ASP A 4 20.95 -63.30 65.84
C ASP A 4 19.98 -63.18 64.62
N SER A 5 18.72 -63.30 65.03
CA SER A 5 17.55 -63.18 64.18
C SER A 5 17.21 -61.71 63.87
N VAL A 6 17.23 -61.26 62.62
CA VAL A 6 16.79 -59.94 62.20
C VAL A 6 15.37 -60.00 61.66
N ILE A 7 14.49 -59.33 62.34
CA ILE A 7 13.05 -59.19 62.00
C ILE A 7 12.86 -58.23 60.83
N HIS A 8 12.35 -58.73 59.72
CA HIS A 8 11.93 -57.89 58.58
C HIS A 8 10.54 -57.29 58.83
N ARG A 9 10.48 -55.96 58.89
CA ARG A 9 9.22 -55.19 58.77
C ARG A 9 8.94 -54.86 57.31
N PRO A 10 7.67 -55.04 56.79
CA PRO A 10 7.33 -54.63 55.42
C PRO A 10 7.09 -53.12 55.33
N ALA A 11 7.83 -52.47 54.43
CA ALA A 11 7.63 -51.05 54.08
C ALA A 11 6.33 -50.89 53.26
N ARG A 12 5.37 -50.18 53.84
CA ARG A 12 4.18 -49.69 53.09
C ARG A 12 4.60 -48.64 52.08
N ARG A 13 4.55 -48.99 50.78
CA ARG A 13 4.68 -48.02 49.68
C ARG A 13 3.40 -47.23 49.57
N LEU A 14 3.51 -45.92 49.94
CA LEU A 14 2.48 -44.91 49.69
C LEU A 14 2.56 -44.51 48.23
N TRP A 15 1.54 -44.87 47.41
CA TRP A 15 1.39 -44.39 46.06
C TRP A 15 0.78 -42.99 46.10
N LEU A 16 1.61 -41.94 45.88
CA LEU A 16 1.15 -40.59 45.60
C LEU A 16 0.68 -40.55 44.14
N LEU A 17 -0.64 -40.57 43.92
CA LEU A 17 -1.28 -40.24 42.67
C LEU A 17 -1.07 -38.77 42.38
N LEU A 18 -0.07 -38.42 41.55
CA LEU A 18 0.04 -37.11 40.94
C LEU A 18 -1.06 -36.95 39.92
N ALA A 19 -2.12 -36.23 40.26
CA ALA A 19 -3.12 -35.78 39.30
C ALA A 19 -2.46 -34.69 38.42
N ALA A 20 -1.95 -35.10 37.25
CA ALA A 20 -1.54 -34.17 36.20
C ALA A 20 -2.81 -33.52 35.67
N THR A 21 -3.11 -32.28 36.09
CA THR A 21 -4.06 -31.43 35.43
C THR A 21 -3.47 -31.07 34.05
N LEU A 22 -3.90 -31.78 33.01
CA LEU A 22 -3.72 -31.34 31.63
C LEU A 22 -4.44 -29.99 31.51
N ALA A 23 -3.68 -28.89 31.58
CA ALA A 23 -4.14 -27.61 31.07
C ALA A 23 -4.30 -27.77 29.56
N LEU A 24 -5.52 -28.01 29.12
CA LEU A 24 -5.89 -27.86 27.72
C LEU A 24 -5.52 -26.43 27.31
N PRO A 25 -4.79 -26.23 26.20
CA PRO A 25 -4.61 -24.88 25.69
C PRO A 25 -6.01 -24.30 25.50
N GLY A 26 -6.30 -23.19 26.19
CA GLY A 26 -7.57 -22.51 26.06
C GLY A 26 -7.78 -22.19 24.59
N SER A 27 -8.71 -22.87 23.94
CA SER A 27 -9.17 -22.51 22.60
C SER A 27 -9.65 -21.06 22.71
N ALA A 28 -8.92 -20.13 22.13
CA ALA A 28 -9.37 -18.75 22.04
C ALA A 28 -10.74 -18.77 21.39
N LEU A 29 -11.77 -18.34 22.14
CA LEU A 29 -13.16 -18.43 21.70
C LEU A 29 -13.35 -17.55 20.49
N ALA A 30 -13.94 -18.10 19.44
CA ALA A 30 -14.43 -17.33 18.30
C ALA A 30 -15.38 -16.22 18.81
N ARG A 31 -15.33 -15.04 18.18
CA ARG A 31 -16.17 -13.89 18.51
C ARG A 31 -17.07 -13.56 17.34
N GLU A 32 -18.24 -13.06 17.63
CA GLU A 32 -19.18 -12.61 16.59
C GLU A 32 -19.21 -11.09 16.52
N LEU A 33 -19.26 -10.56 15.32
CA LEU A 33 -19.58 -9.16 15.03
C LEU A 33 -20.66 -9.18 13.92
N GLY A 34 -21.89 -8.82 14.29
CA GLY A 34 -23.05 -9.05 13.43
C GLY A 34 -23.28 -10.55 13.16
N SER A 35 -23.30 -10.92 11.88
CA SER A 35 -23.45 -12.32 11.42
C SER A 35 -22.11 -12.98 11.06
N VAL A 36 -20.98 -12.29 11.23
CA VAL A 36 -19.66 -12.80 10.88
C VAL A 36 -18.97 -13.36 12.11
N THR A 37 -18.49 -14.60 12.00
CA THR A 37 -17.70 -15.25 13.05
C THR A 37 -16.21 -15.02 12.80
N PHE A 38 -15.50 -14.57 13.83
CA PHE A 38 -14.08 -14.24 13.81
C PHE A 38 -13.31 -15.12 14.78
N ALA A 39 -12.12 -15.56 14.37
CA ALA A 39 -11.15 -16.25 15.22
C ALA A 39 -9.92 -15.37 15.46
N PRO A 40 -9.25 -15.48 16.62
CA PRO A 40 -8.00 -14.78 16.86
C PRO A 40 -6.96 -15.06 15.78
N CYS A 41 -6.28 -14.00 15.34
CA CYS A 41 -5.22 -14.08 14.35
C CYS A 41 -4.17 -12.98 14.60
N THR A 42 -3.02 -13.12 13.98
CA THR A 42 -1.98 -12.09 13.93
C THR A 42 -1.85 -11.62 12.49
N LEU A 43 -1.97 -10.31 12.29
CA LEU A 43 -1.67 -9.68 11.02
C LEU A 43 -0.17 -9.36 10.99
N SER A 44 0.50 -9.71 9.93
CA SER A 44 1.92 -9.43 9.72
C SER A 44 2.13 -8.74 8.38
N SER A 45 3.09 -7.85 8.32
CA SER A 45 3.52 -7.21 7.07
C SER A 45 4.58 -8.07 6.39
N THR A 46 4.55 -8.12 5.06
CA THR A 46 5.64 -8.70 4.26
C THR A 46 6.84 -7.74 4.17
N ALA A 47 6.61 -6.43 4.38
CA ALA A 47 7.63 -5.39 4.24
C ALA A 47 8.31 -4.97 5.55
N SER A 48 7.82 -5.42 6.70
CA SER A 48 8.38 -5.08 8.02
C SER A 48 8.16 -6.21 9.02
N ALA A 49 8.82 -6.12 10.17
CA ALA A 49 8.60 -7.07 11.29
C ALA A 49 7.37 -6.74 12.13
N ASP A 50 6.56 -5.76 11.72
CA ASP A 50 5.39 -5.33 12.48
C ASP A 50 4.29 -6.39 12.45
N ALA A 51 3.68 -6.60 13.60
CA ALA A 51 2.57 -7.54 13.77
C ALA A 51 1.50 -6.96 14.69
N VAL A 52 0.23 -7.28 14.38
CA VAL A 52 -0.94 -6.79 15.14
C VAL A 52 -1.88 -7.94 15.45
N GLU A 53 -2.26 -8.08 16.72
CA GLU A 53 -3.31 -9.00 17.14
C GLU A 53 -4.67 -8.51 16.65
N ALA A 54 -5.41 -9.40 16.00
CA ALA A 54 -6.71 -9.11 15.41
C ALA A 54 -7.66 -10.32 15.53
N GLN A 55 -8.83 -10.17 14.95
CA GLN A 55 -9.81 -11.23 14.77
C GLN A 55 -10.03 -11.38 13.27
N CYS A 56 -9.83 -12.58 12.72
CA CYS A 56 -9.97 -12.85 11.29
C CYS A 56 -11.23 -13.68 11.01
N GLY A 57 -11.94 -13.32 9.96
CA GLY A 57 -13.12 -14.01 9.48
C GLY A 57 -13.25 -13.90 7.97
N THR A 58 -14.26 -14.57 7.41
CA THR A 58 -14.56 -14.53 5.99
C THR A 58 -16.05 -14.29 5.76
N LEU A 59 -16.35 -13.68 4.62
CA LEU A 59 -17.71 -13.51 4.12
C LEU A 59 -17.78 -14.02 2.67
N PRO A 60 -18.53 -15.11 2.39
CA PRO A 60 -18.72 -15.54 1.02
C PRO A 60 -19.64 -14.58 0.26
N VAL A 61 -19.22 -14.21 -0.96
CA VAL A 61 -20.01 -13.37 -1.87
C VAL A 61 -19.99 -13.95 -3.27
N PRO A 62 -21.03 -13.73 -4.09
CA PRO A 62 -20.98 -14.10 -5.50
C PRO A 62 -19.85 -13.34 -6.21
N GLU A 63 -19.04 -14.04 -7.00
CA GLU A 63 -18.05 -13.40 -7.86
C GLU A 63 -18.75 -12.46 -8.86
N ASN A 64 -19.77 -12.99 -9.55
CA ASN A 64 -20.69 -12.21 -10.38
C ASN A 64 -21.99 -11.96 -9.62
N ARG A 65 -22.25 -10.70 -9.27
CA ARG A 65 -23.46 -10.33 -8.52
C ARG A 65 -24.77 -10.49 -9.31
N ALA A 66 -24.68 -10.53 -10.63
CA ALA A 66 -25.82 -10.83 -11.49
C ALA A 66 -26.17 -12.33 -11.55
N ASP A 67 -25.25 -13.20 -11.13
CA ASP A 67 -25.44 -14.65 -11.01
C ASP A 67 -25.17 -15.12 -9.56
N PRO A 68 -26.11 -14.91 -8.63
CA PRO A 68 -25.94 -15.26 -7.22
C PRO A 68 -25.80 -16.78 -6.95
N GLN A 69 -26.08 -17.62 -7.91
CA GLN A 69 -25.92 -19.08 -7.81
C GLN A 69 -24.62 -19.58 -8.45
N GLY A 70 -23.87 -18.70 -9.09
CA GLY A 70 -22.60 -19.00 -9.74
C GLY A 70 -21.45 -19.18 -8.75
N ARG A 71 -20.23 -18.90 -9.21
CA ARG A 71 -19.04 -18.96 -8.37
C ARG A 71 -19.12 -17.96 -7.22
N HIS A 72 -18.73 -18.42 -6.04
CA HIS A 72 -18.53 -17.58 -4.86
C HIS A 72 -17.06 -17.43 -4.56
N ILE A 73 -16.71 -16.29 -4.00
CA ILE A 73 -15.37 -15.99 -3.47
C ILE A 73 -15.51 -15.63 -2.00
N ASP A 74 -14.52 -15.98 -1.20
CA ASP A 74 -14.46 -15.61 0.21
C ASP A 74 -13.73 -14.27 0.37
N LEU A 75 -14.40 -13.27 0.94
CA LEU A 75 -13.80 -12.02 1.33
C LEU A 75 -13.12 -12.20 2.69
N ALA A 76 -11.84 -11.98 2.76
CA ALA A 76 -11.06 -12.06 4.00
C ALA A 76 -11.13 -10.73 4.75
N ILE A 77 -11.59 -10.79 5.99
CA ILE A 77 -11.83 -9.65 6.86
C ILE A 77 -10.96 -9.81 8.10
N ALA A 78 -10.30 -8.73 8.52
CA ALA A 78 -9.76 -8.65 9.87
C ALA A 78 -10.45 -7.52 10.65
N TRP A 79 -10.74 -7.81 11.89
CA TRP A 79 -11.30 -6.89 12.86
C TRP A 79 -10.29 -6.65 13.97
N VAL A 80 -9.83 -5.40 14.11
CA VAL A 80 -9.07 -4.93 15.26
C VAL A 80 -10.06 -4.30 16.23
N PRO A 81 -10.39 -4.95 17.35
CA PRO A 81 -11.38 -4.45 18.31
C PRO A 81 -10.98 -3.10 18.91
N ALA A 82 -11.97 -2.24 19.14
CA ALA A 82 -11.78 -1.04 19.93
C ALA A 82 -11.25 -1.42 21.33
N ARG A 83 -10.39 -0.58 21.88
CA ARG A 83 -9.72 -0.81 23.19
C ARG A 83 -10.55 -0.36 24.37
N GLU A 84 -11.51 0.53 24.15
CA GLU A 84 -12.46 1.05 25.10
C GLU A 84 -13.88 0.65 24.67
N GLU A 85 -14.91 1.28 25.24
CA GLU A 85 -16.29 1.09 24.79
C GLU A 85 -16.43 1.53 23.34
N ALA A 86 -16.81 0.58 22.49
CA ALA A 86 -16.86 0.77 21.03
C ALA A 86 -18.04 1.66 20.61
N LEU A 87 -17.78 2.59 19.72
CA LEU A 87 -18.82 3.32 18.99
C LEU A 87 -19.40 2.45 17.86
N PRO A 88 -20.66 2.71 17.44
CA PRO A 88 -21.37 1.85 16.49
C PRO A 88 -20.91 2.00 15.03
N ASP A 89 -20.03 2.95 14.74
CA ASP A 89 -19.57 3.36 13.43
C ASP A 89 -18.07 2.98 13.24
N PRO A 90 -17.78 1.73 12.81
CA PRO A 90 -16.41 1.25 12.62
C PRO A 90 -15.68 2.02 11.52
N VAL A 91 -14.35 1.96 11.55
CA VAL A 91 -13.48 2.53 10.52
C VAL A 91 -13.03 1.44 9.57
N PHE A 92 -13.26 1.63 8.29
CA PHE A 92 -12.74 0.77 7.22
C PHE A 92 -11.50 1.41 6.60
N MET A 93 -10.35 0.75 6.68
CA MET A 93 -9.14 1.15 5.97
C MET A 93 -9.13 0.48 4.59
N LEU A 94 -9.00 1.30 3.55
CA LEU A 94 -8.97 0.89 2.16
C LEU A 94 -7.56 1.08 1.59
N ALA A 95 -6.94 -0.02 1.21
CA ALA A 95 -5.56 -0.03 0.73
C ALA A 95 -5.42 0.56 -0.68
N GLY A 96 -4.19 0.89 -1.04
CA GLY A 96 -3.82 1.46 -2.33
C GLY A 96 -3.51 0.44 -3.42
N GLY A 97 -2.63 0.82 -4.30
CA GLY A 97 -2.19 0.05 -5.46
C GLY A 97 -2.75 0.64 -6.76
N PRO A 98 -3.80 0.08 -7.40
CA PRO A 98 -4.64 -1.06 -6.98
C PRO A 98 -3.86 -2.36 -6.79
N GLY A 99 -4.41 -3.27 -5.99
CA GLY A 99 -3.85 -4.61 -5.80
C GLY A 99 -3.18 -4.86 -4.46
N GLN A 100 -3.16 -3.89 -3.52
CA GLN A 100 -2.62 -4.10 -2.18
C GLN A 100 -3.64 -4.70 -1.21
N SER A 101 -3.16 -5.52 -0.27
CA SER A 101 -3.95 -6.06 0.83
C SER A 101 -4.06 -5.06 1.98
N ALA A 102 -5.27 -4.81 2.46
CA ALA A 102 -5.48 -3.97 3.64
C ALA A 102 -4.96 -4.65 4.92
N ARG A 103 -5.08 -5.97 5.01
CA ARG A 103 -4.66 -6.77 6.17
C ARG A 103 -3.14 -6.84 6.30
N GLU A 104 -2.41 -6.94 5.18
CA GLU A 104 -0.94 -6.99 5.14
C GLU A 104 -0.31 -5.60 5.30
N GLY A 105 -1.00 -4.55 4.82
CA GLY A 105 -0.52 -3.17 4.94
C GLY A 105 -0.77 -2.53 6.31
N TYR A 106 -1.84 -2.95 7.01
CA TYR A 106 -2.22 -2.32 8.28
C TYR A 106 -1.17 -2.37 9.39
N PRO A 107 -0.39 -3.45 9.60
CA PRO A 107 0.61 -3.48 10.65
C PRO A 107 1.59 -2.30 10.62
N GLN A 108 1.99 -1.84 9.43
CA GLN A 108 2.87 -0.68 9.26
C GLN A 108 2.19 0.66 9.64
N LEU A 109 0.87 0.70 9.62
CA LEU A 109 0.05 1.89 9.90
C LEU A 109 -0.64 1.84 11.27
N ALA A 110 -0.54 0.73 11.99
CA ALA A 110 -1.30 0.49 13.22
C ALA A 110 -1.09 1.57 14.28
N ASP A 111 0.11 2.10 14.39
CA ASP A 111 0.42 3.21 15.29
C ASP A 111 -0.32 4.50 14.94
N ALA A 112 -0.51 4.76 13.65
CA ALA A 112 -1.30 5.91 13.19
C ALA A 112 -2.79 5.77 13.53
N PHE A 113 -3.31 4.55 13.60
CA PHE A 113 -4.69 4.27 14.00
C PHE A 113 -4.88 4.11 15.51
N ARG A 114 -3.82 4.22 16.33
CA ARG A 114 -3.89 3.95 17.77
C ARG A 114 -4.94 4.79 18.51
N ASP A 115 -5.03 6.08 18.20
CA ASP A 115 -6.00 6.98 18.87
C ASP A 115 -7.43 6.71 18.36
N THR A 116 -7.61 6.48 17.08
CA THR A 116 -8.89 6.09 16.47
C THR A 116 -9.39 4.74 17.03
N ASN A 117 -8.51 3.76 17.16
CA ASN A 117 -8.85 2.43 17.68
C ASN A 117 -9.15 2.41 19.19
N LYS A 118 -9.06 3.54 19.90
CA LYS A 118 -9.58 3.60 21.28
C LYS A 118 -11.08 3.33 21.31
N ARG A 119 -11.82 3.98 20.42
CA ARG A 119 -13.30 3.98 20.44
C ARG A 119 -13.94 3.38 19.20
N HIS A 120 -13.22 3.24 18.08
CA HIS A 120 -13.74 2.65 16.86
C HIS A 120 -13.07 1.29 16.60
N HIS A 121 -13.86 0.31 16.21
CA HIS A 121 -13.35 -0.90 15.58
C HIS A 121 -12.66 -0.54 14.26
N ILE A 122 -11.52 -1.15 13.97
CA ILE A 122 -10.91 -1.04 12.65
C ILE A 122 -11.24 -2.32 11.87
N ILE A 123 -11.82 -2.16 10.71
CA ILE A 123 -12.15 -3.25 9.80
C ILE A 123 -11.22 -3.17 8.58
N LEU A 124 -10.56 -4.26 8.32
CA LEU A 124 -9.61 -4.41 7.22
C LEU A 124 -10.20 -5.47 6.29
N LEU A 125 -10.68 -5.02 5.15
CA LEU A 125 -11.17 -5.89 4.09
C LEU A 125 -10.11 -6.00 3.01
N ASP A 126 -9.56 -7.20 2.79
CA ASP A 126 -8.86 -7.43 1.55
C ASP A 126 -9.85 -7.31 0.40
N GLN A 127 -9.65 -6.34 -0.48
CA GLN A 127 -10.49 -6.19 -1.67
C GLN A 127 -10.43 -7.48 -2.49
N ARG A 128 -11.53 -7.86 -3.15
CA ARG A 128 -11.54 -9.04 -4.05
C ARG A 128 -10.32 -9.03 -4.97
N GLY A 129 -9.66 -10.14 -5.10
CA GLY A 129 -8.41 -10.27 -5.87
C GLY A 129 -7.14 -9.90 -5.12
N THR A 130 -7.21 -9.47 -3.84
CA THR A 130 -6.05 -9.13 -3.02
C THR A 130 -5.92 -9.98 -1.77
N GLY A 131 -4.73 -10.04 -1.19
CA GLY A 131 -4.43 -10.69 0.09
C GLY A 131 -5.01 -12.11 0.16
N ALA A 132 -5.92 -12.35 1.10
CA ALA A 132 -6.62 -13.62 1.23
C ALA A 132 -8.04 -13.63 0.62
N SER A 133 -8.45 -12.56 -0.07
CA SER A 133 -9.74 -12.46 -0.77
C SER A 133 -9.61 -12.92 -2.22
N HIS A 134 -9.40 -14.21 -2.45
CA HIS A 134 -9.24 -14.81 -3.78
C HIS A 134 -8.15 -14.13 -4.62
N PRO A 135 -6.87 -14.14 -4.19
CA PRO A 135 -5.79 -13.32 -4.73
C PRO A 135 -5.51 -13.61 -6.21
N LEU A 136 -5.41 -12.58 -7.02
CA LEU A 136 -5.07 -12.63 -8.44
C LEU A 136 -3.58 -12.28 -8.63
N ILE A 137 -2.71 -13.23 -8.28
CA ILE A 137 -1.25 -13.08 -8.35
C ILE A 137 -0.76 -13.56 -9.71
N CYS A 138 -0.05 -12.71 -10.44
CA CYS A 138 0.69 -13.09 -11.63
C CYS A 138 2.13 -13.46 -11.27
N LYS A 139 2.61 -14.57 -11.77
CA LYS A 139 3.99 -15.03 -11.58
C LYS A 139 4.70 -15.16 -12.92
N ASN A 140 5.99 -14.85 -12.95
CA ASN A 140 6.83 -15.15 -14.11
C ASN A 140 7.20 -16.64 -14.14
N ALA A 141 7.93 -17.06 -15.18
CA ALA A 141 8.38 -18.45 -15.33
C ALA A 141 9.28 -18.94 -14.18
N GLN A 142 9.84 -18.05 -13.39
CA GLN A 142 10.66 -18.34 -12.22
C GLN A 142 9.82 -18.43 -10.93
N GLY A 143 8.51 -18.16 -11.01
CA GLY A 143 7.58 -18.17 -9.88
C GLY A 143 7.60 -16.89 -9.06
N GLU A 144 8.27 -15.84 -9.54
CA GLU A 144 8.34 -14.54 -8.88
C GLU A 144 7.19 -13.64 -9.33
N SER A 145 6.70 -12.78 -8.43
CA SER A 145 5.72 -11.75 -8.77
C SER A 145 6.38 -10.71 -9.69
N ALA A 146 5.89 -10.57 -10.91
CA ALA A 146 6.61 -9.89 -11.98
C ALA A 146 6.28 -8.40 -12.10
N VAL A 147 6.64 -7.60 -11.09
CA VAL A 147 6.64 -6.12 -11.25
C VAL A 147 7.94 -5.63 -11.86
N MET A 148 9.02 -6.37 -11.66
CA MET A 148 10.38 -5.93 -11.90
C MET A 148 11.26 -7.05 -12.44
N ALA A 149 10.82 -7.78 -13.46
CA ALA A 149 11.71 -8.71 -14.14
C ALA A 149 12.85 -7.92 -14.79
N ASP A 150 14.09 -8.30 -14.45
CA ASP A 150 15.29 -7.77 -15.10
C ASP A 150 15.19 -7.87 -16.63
N GLY A 151 15.44 -6.77 -17.28
CA GLY A 151 15.63 -6.69 -18.70
C GLY A 151 14.61 -5.83 -19.41
N THR A 152 15.02 -5.27 -20.50
CA THR A 152 14.29 -4.40 -21.41
C THR A 152 12.85 -4.89 -21.62
N GLN A 153 11.92 -4.42 -20.80
CA GLN A 153 10.52 -4.71 -20.99
C GLN A 153 10.05 -3.93 -22.21
N SER A 154 9.70 -4.65 -23.25
CA SER A 154 9.01 -4.07 -24.39
C SER A 154 7.50 -4.16 -24.18
N PRO A 155 6.68 -3.31 -24.85
CA PRO A 155 5.23 -3.47 -24.83
C PRO A 155 4.78 -4.89 -25.22
N ALA A 156 5.49 -5.56 -26.13
CA ALA A 156 5.22 -6.94 -26.52
C ALA A 156 5.48 -7.94 -25.39
N ALA A 157 6.57 -7.76 -24.62
CA ALA A 157 6.85 -8.60 -23.45
C ALA A 157 5.82 -8.38 -22.34
N ALA A 158 5.40 -7.13 -22.12
CA ALA A 158 4.35 -6.78 -21.15
C ALA A 158 3.00 -7.42 -21.54
N ALA A 159 2.64 -7.41 -22.82
CA ALA A 159 1.43 -8.09 -23.32
C ALA A 159 1.51 -9.61 -23.13
N ALA A 160 2.64 -10.24 -23.50
CA ALA A 160 2.84 -11.68 -23.35
C ALA A 160 2.77 -12.14 -21.88
N PHE A 161 3.33 -11.34 -20.96
CA PHE A 161 3.20 -11.60 -19.53
C PHE A 161 1.74 -11.53 -19.06
N ALA A 162 1.02 -10.47 -19.46
CA ALA A 162 -0.40 -10.31 -19.10
C ALA A 162 -1.26 -11.44 -19.71
N GLU A 163 -0.95 -11.88 -20.91
CA GLU A 163 -1.65 -12.99 -21.56
C GLU A 163 -1.45 -14.32 -20.82
N ALA A 164 -0.21 -14.65 -20.47
CA ALA A 164 0.09 -15.86 -19.69
C ALA A 164 -0.58 -15.82 -18.32
N CYS A 165 -0.55 -14.68 -17.63
CA CYS A 165 -1.23 -14.50 -16.35
C CYS A 165 -2.76 -14.61 -16.47
N ARG A 166 -3.35 -13.99 -17.49
CA ARG A 166 -4.78 -14.09 -17.79
C ARG A 166 -5.21 -15.55 -17.95
N ASP A 167 -4.46 -16.30 -18.73
CA ASP A 167 -4.79 -17.70 -19.05
C ASP A 167 -4.74 -18.56 -17.78
N GLU A 168 -3.72 -18.41 -16.93
CA GLU A 168 -3.61 -19.09 -15.63
C GLU A 168 -4.77 -18.71 -14.70
N LEU A 169 -5.05 -17.43 -14.53
CA LEU A 169 -6.06 -16.96 -13.59
C LEU A 169 -7.49 -17.27 -14.05
N SER A 170 -7.74 -17.33 -15.35
CA SER A 170 -9.07 -17.60 -15.92
C SER A 170 -9.59 -19.01 -15.59
N GLU A 171 -8.72 -19.95 -15.21
CA GLU A 171 -9.12 -21.28 -14.73
C GLU A 171 -9.92 -21.23 -13.43
N ARG A 172 -9.66 -20.20 -12.58
CA ARG A 172 -10.22 -20.08 -11.24
C ARG A 172 -11.01 -18.80 -10.97
N ALA A 173 -10.93 -17.80 -11.83
CA ALA A 173 -11.57 -16.48 -11.66
C ALA A 173 -12.16 -15.99 -12.98
N ASP A 174 -13.24 -15.23 -12.91
CA ASP A 174 -13.70 -14.40 -14.04
C ASP A 174 -13.18 -12.96 -13.82
N LEU A 175 -12.08 -12.65 -14.49
CA LEU A 175 -11.32 -11.41 -14.28
C LEU A 175 -12.10 -10.13 -14.56
N ARG A 176 -13.30 -10.24 -15.17
CA ARG A 176 -14.20 -9.10 -15.44
C ARG A 176 -14.89 -8.56 -14.18
N TYR A 177 -14.91 -9.32 -13.09
CA TYR A 177 -15.63 -8.98 -11.86
C TYR A 177 -14.71 -8.56 -10.70
N TYR A 178 -13.55 -7.97 -11.02
CA TYR A 178 -12.58 -7.49 -10.01
C TYR A 178 -12.32 -5.98 -10.15
N SER A 179 -13.38 -5.22 -10.42
CA SER A 179 -13.34 -3.76 -10.56
C SER A 179 -13.62 -3.04 -9.24
N THR A 180 -13.40 -1.72 -9.22
CA THR A 180 -13.82 -0.85 -8.11
C THR A 180 -15.33 -0.93 -7.88
N THR A 181 -16.13 -1.05 -8.95
CA THR A 181 -17.60 -1.19 -8.85
C THR A 181 -18.00 -2.45 -8.08
N ASP A 182 -17.30 -3.57 -8.29
CA ASP A 182 -17.53 -4.81 -7.54
C ASP A 182 -17.07 -4.68 -6.09
N ALA A 183 -15.91 -4.03 -5.87
CA ALA A 183 -15.32 -3.84 -4.57
C ALA A 183 -16.21 -3.02 -3.61
N ILE A 184 -16.84 -1.94 -4.09
CA ILE A 184 -17.75 -1.16 -3.23
C ILE A 184 -19.01 -1.91 -2.84
N GLN A 185 -19.46 -2.85 -3.65
CA GLN A 185 -20.57 -3.74 -3.31
C GLN A 185 -20.17 -4.77 -2.24
N ASP A 186 -18.93 -5.27 -2.31
CA ASP A 186 -18.35 -6.14 -1.29
C ASP A 186 -18.21 -5.40 0.04
N LEU A 187 -17.72 -4.16 -0.01
CA LEU A 187 -17.57 -3.31 1.16
C LEU A 187 -18.90 -3.11 1.88
N ASP A 188 -19.99 -2.83 1.13
CA ASP A 188 -21.32 -2.68 1.70
C ASP A 188 -21.90 -4.01 2.22
N ALA A 189 -21.60 -5.13 1.56
CA ALA A 189 -21.98 -6.45 2.06
C ALA A 189 -21.30 -6.76 3.41
N VAL A 190 -20.02 -6.43 3.56
CA VAL A 190 -19.30 -6.58 4.84
C VAL A 190 -19.87 -5.65 5.90
N ARG A 191 -20.11 -4.35 5.59
CA ARG A 191 -20.78 -3.40 6.50
C ARG A 191 -22.10 -3.98 7.03
N ALA A 192 -22.95 -4.47 6.13
CA ALA A 192 -24.25 -5.04 6.50
C ALA A 192 -24.09 -6.33 7.34
N ALA A 193 -23.16 -7.20 6.98
CA ALA A 193 -22.92 -8.46 7.69
C ALA A 193 -22.41 -8.24 9.12
N ILE A 194 -21.56 -7.23 9.36
CA ILE A 194 -21.12 -6.89 10.72
C ILE A 194 -22.15 -6.05 11.51
N GLY A 195 -23.28 -5.69 10.90
CA GLY A 195 -24.37 -4.95 11.55
C GLY A 195 -24.13 -3.46 11.72
N ALA A 196 -23.18 -2.85 10.99
CA ALA A 196 -22.92 -1.43 11.05
C ALA A 196 -23.94 -0.65 10.21
N GLU A 197 -24.62 0.33 10.81
CA GLU A 197 -25.52 1.23 10.10
C GLU A 197 -24.75 2.20 9.22
N GLN A 198 -23.74 2.85 9.79
CA GLN A 198 -22.81 3.74 9.10
C GLN A 198 -21.36 3.35 9.35
N ILE A 199 -20.48 3.71 8.44
CA ILE A 199 -19.04 3.47 8.54
C ILE A 199 -18.24 4.74 8.27
N ASN A 200 -17.03 4.79 8.82
CA ASN A 200 -16.02 5.78 8.50
C ASN A 200 -15.04 5.15 7.50
N LEU A 201 -14.71 5.87 6.44
CA LEU A 201 -13.79 5.41 5.41
C LEU A 201 -12.45 6.12 5.53
N VAL A 202 -11.37 5.36 5.53
CA VAL A 202 -9.99 5.87 5.42
C VAL A 202 -9.38 5.23 4.18
N GLY A 203 -9.38 5.97 3.07
CA GLY A 203 -8.79 5.53 1.81
C GLY A 203 -7.37 6.06 1.64
N ILE A 204 -6.48 5.22 1.14
CA ILE A 204 -5.08 5.57 0.87
C ILE A 204 -4.80 5.34 -0.62
N SER A 205 -4.27 6.36 -1.34
CA SER A 205 -3.90 6.23 -2.74
C SER A 205 -5.10 5.76 -3.61
N TYR A 206 -5.01 4.65 -4.34
CA TYR A 206 -6.16 4.05 -5.05
C TYR A 206 -7.36 3.81 -4.11
N GLY A 207 -7.15 3.47 -2.85
CA GLY A 207 -8.24 3.32 -1.87
C GLY A 207 -9.09 4.57 -1.70
N THR A 208 -8.58 5.76 -2.06
CA THR A 208 -9.35 7.01 -2.07
C THR A 208 -10.39 7.04 -3.20
N ARG A 209 -10.10 6.42 -4.38
CA ARG A 209 -11.08 6.20 -5.44
C ARG A 209 -12.19 5.28 -4.95
N VAL A 210 -11.85 4.16 -4.30
CA VAL A 210 -12.83 3.24 -3.71
C VAL A 210 -13.72 3.96 -2.69
N ALA A 211 -13.13 4.77 -1.79
CA ALA A 211 -13.86 5.55 -0.79
C ALA A 211 -14.83 6.55 -1.43
N GLN A 212 -14.41 7.28 -2.48
CA GLN A 212 -15.25 8.23 -3.19
C GLN A 212 -16.42 7.54 -3.91
N HIS A 213 -16.18 6.42 -4.59
CA HIS A 213 -17.24 5.64 -5.23
C HIS A 213 -18.21 5.05 -4.22
N TYR A 214 -17.72 4.55 -3.08
CA TYR A 214 -18.60 4.09 -2.00
C TYR A 214 -19.46 5.22 -1.46
N ALA A 215 -18.88 6.37 -1.12
CA ALA A 215 -19.59 7.52 -0.61
C ALA A 215 -20.64 8.06 -1.59
N ALA A 216 -20.36 8.01 -2.90
CA ALA A 216 -21.32 8.42 -3.93
C ALA A 216 -22.52 7.45 -4.03
N ARG A 217 -22.27 6.14 -3.90
CA ARG A 217 -23.31 5.11 -4.06
C ARG A 217 -24.10 4.87 -2.76
N TYR A 218 -23.44 4.97 -1.61
CA TYR A 218 -23.98 4.65 -0.29
C TYR A 218 -23.84 5.83 0.70
N PRO A 219 -24.34 7.04 0.35
CA PRO A 219 -24.15 8.22 1.20
C PRO A 219 -24.81 8.10 2.57
N ALA A 220 -25.94 7.38 2.68
CA ALA A 220 -26.62 7.15 3.95
C ALA A 220 -25.86 6.22 4.89
N GLN A 221 -25.04 5.33 4.36
CA GLN A 221 -24.20 4.37 5.09
C GLN A 221 -22.80 4.95 5.41
N THR A 222 -22.49 6.12 4.88
CA THR A 222 -21.18 6.77 5.08
C THR A 222 -21.30 7.87 6.11
N ARG A 223 -20.49 7.83 7.18
CA ARG A 223 -20.45 8.87 8.21
C ARG A 223 -19.38 9.91 7.95
N THR A 224 -18.13 9.48 7.75
CA THR A 224 -16.99 10.34 7.41
C THR A 224 -16.11 9.68 6.36
N VAL A 225 -15.36 10.50 5.61
CA VAL A 225 -14.39 10.03 4.62
C VAL A 225 -13.06 10.77 4.82
N LEU A 226 -11.98 10.02 4.98
CA LEU A 226 -10.61 10.54 4.94
C LEU A 226 -9.93 10.00 3.68
N LEU A 227 -9.36 10.89 2.88
CA LEU A 227 -8.68 10.59 1.63
C LEU A 227 -7.21 10.99 1.76
N ASP A 228 -6.33 10.02 1.96
CA ASP A 228 -4.88 10.25 2.04
C ASP A 228 -4.25 10.00 0.67
N SER A 229 -3.56 11.01 0.15
CA SER A 229 -2.93 10.94 -1.18
C SER A 229 -3.99 10.66 -2.26
N ALA A 230 -4.93 11.59 -2.39
CA ALA A 230 -6.21 11.40 -3.06
C ALA A 230 -6.10 11.35 -4.59
N VAL A 231 -6.82 10.40 -5.19
CA VAL A 231 -6.99 10.25 -6.65
C VAL A 231 -8.34 10.83 -7.06
N PRO A 232 -8.41 11.83 -7.95
CA PRO A 232 -9.69 12.29 -8.52
C PRO A 232 -10.38 11.18 -9.32
N ASN A 233 -11.71 11.08 -9.21
CA ASN A 233 -12.45 10.05 -9.97
C ASN A 233 -12.37 10.24 -11.50
N ASP A 234 -12.19 11.47 -11.96
CA ASP A 234 -12.02 11.82 -13.38
C ASP A 234 -10.58 11.67 -13.91
N LEU A 235 -9.62 11.27 -13.06
CA LEU A 235 -8.26 10.95 -13.46
C LEU A 235 -8.23 9.57 -14.14
N ILE A 236 -7.53 9.47 -15.26
CA ILE A 236 -7.14 8.19 -15.86
C ILE A 236 -5.85 7.72 -15.18
N LEU A 237 -5.92 6.64 -14.40
CA LEU A 237 -4.78 6.12 -13.65
C LEU A 237 -3.63 5.75 -14.59
N GLY A 238 -2.44 6.18 -14.26
CA GLY A 238 -1.23 5.96 -15.05
C GLY A 238 -0.89 7.09 -16.03
N SER A 239 -1.87 7.95 -16.41
CA SER A 239 -1.68 8.96 -17.45
C SER A 239 -0.74 10.10 -17.09
N GLU A 240 -0.61 10.43 -15.80
CA GLU A 240 0.20 11.58 -15.34
C GLU A 240 1.41 11.19 -14.47
N HIS A 241 1.70 9.90 -14.32
CA HIS A 241 2.77 9.45 -13.42
C HIS A 241 4.15 9.99 -13.79
N ALA A 242 4.44 10.11 -15.08
CA ALA A 242 5.71 10.64 -15.56
C ALA A 242 5.92 12.08 -15.12
N ARG A 243 4.94 12.94 -15.35
CA ARG A 243 4.98 14.35 -14.94
C ARG A 243 4.97 14.52 -13.42
N ASN A 244 4.13 13.76 -12.71
CA ASN A 244 4.04 13.86 -11.25
C ASN A 244 5.37 13.53 -10.59
N LEU A 245 6.05 12.47 -11.06
CA LEU A 245 7.38 12.11 -10.56
C LEU A 245 8.41 13.19 -10.87
N GLU A 246 8.40 13.74 -12.10
CA GLU A 246 9.33 14.78 -12.51
C GLU A 246 9.19 16.04 -11.66
N ASP A 247 7.93 16.49 -11.43
CA ASP A 247 7.63 17.64 -10.57
C ASP A 247 8.10 17.41 -9.12
N SER A 248 7.85 16.23 -8.58
CA SER A 248 8.28 15.86 -7.23
C SER A 248 9.81 15.82 -7.10
N LEU A 249 10.51 15.20 -8.04
CA LEU A 249 11.97 15.15 -8.05
C LEU A 249 12.58 16.55 -8.17
N ALA A 250 12.00 17.43 -8.99
CA ALA A 250 12.46 18.81 -9.11
C ALA A 250 12.38 19.53 -7.77
N GLN A 251 11.28 19.37 -7.01
CA GLN A 251 11.11 19.96 -5.69
C GLN A 251 12.08 19.36 -4.67
N GLN A 252 12.24 18.04 -4.64
CA GLN A 252 13.13 17.37 -3.70
C GLN A 252 14.62 17.70 -3.97
N PHE A 253 15.05 17.74 -5.25
CA PHE A 253 16.40 18.13 -5.61
C PHE A 253 16.67 19.63 -5.37
N ALA A 254 15.65 20.49 -5.42
CA ALA A 254 15.78 21.89 -5.02
C ALA A 254 16.24 22.02 -3.56
N ARG A 255 15.87 21.08 -2.68
CA ARG A 255 16.33 21.07 -1.27
C ARG A 255 17.86 20.96 -1.15
N CYS A 256 18.50 20.16 -2.04
CA CYS A 256 19.97 20.13 -2.08
C CYS A 256 20.55 21.47 -2.55
N LYS A 257 19.94 22.11 -3.56
CA LYS A 257 20.41 23.43 -4.05
C LYS A 257 20.30 24.51 -2.99
N ASP A 258 19.31 24.43 -2.11
CA ASP A 258 19.11 25.39 -1.01
C ASP A 258 20.05 25.15 0.17
N LEU A 259 20.77 24.03 0.22
CA LEU A 259 21.69 23.66 1.29
C LEU A 259 23.14 23.72 0.78
N PRO A 260 23.96 24.75 1.17
CA PRO A 260 25.32 24.88 0.68
C PRO A 260 26.19 23.62 0.88
N ALA A 261 26.08 22.97 2.03
CA ALA A 261 26.83 21.74 2.31
C ALA A 261 26.47 20.56 1.34
N CYS A 262 25.22 20.47 0.89
CA CYS A 262 24.83 19.46 -0.11
C CYS A 262 25.41 19.79 -1.49
N VAL A 263 25.36 21.05 -1.88
CA VAL A 263 25.93 21.51 -3.17
C VAL A 263 27.45 21.30 -3.19
N GLU A 264 28.15 21.65 -2.10
CA GLU A 264 29.60 21.46 -1.97
C GLU A 264 29.99 19.99 -2.05
N ALA A 265 29.22 19.10 -1.38
CA ALA A 265 29.49 17.67 -1.35
C ALA A 265 29.16 16.96 -2.67
N PHE A 266 28.03 17.26 -3.29
CA PHE A 266 27.45 16.45 -4.37
C PHE A 266 27.11 17.20 -5.66
N GLY A 267 27.20 18.53 -5.69
CA GLY A 267 26.84 19.32 -6.85
C GLY A 267 25.35 19.34 -7.14
N ASN A 268 24.97 19.18 -8.40
CA ASN A 268 23.58 19.17 -8.85
C ASN A 268 23.03 17.73 -8.95
N PRO A 269 22.10 17.30 -8.11
CA PRO A 269 21.58 15.91 -8.13
C PRO A 269 20.94 15.51 -9.46
N ARG A 270 20.31 16.46 -10.18
CA ARG A 270 19.74 16.19 -11.52
C ARG A 270 20.83 15.87 -12.55
N GLU A 271 21.93 16.58 -12.53
CA GLU A 271 23.06 16.29 -13.42
C GLU A 271 23.69 14.93 -13.11
N GLN A 272 23.85 14.60 -11.81
CA GLN A 272 24.34 13.29 -11.38
C GLN A 272 23.39 12.17 -11.87
N LEU A 273 22.07 12.34 -11.69
CA LEU A 273 21.08 11.38 -12.19
C LEU A 273 21.22 11.17 -13.70
N ASN A 274 21.32 12.25 -14.48
CA ASN A 274 21.47 12.16 -15.93
C ASN A 274 22.77 11.45 -16.32
N THR A 275 23.87 11.67 -15.59
CA THR A 275 25.15 10.97 -15.81
C THR A 275 25.01 9.47 -15.57
N VAL A 276 24.35 9.07 -14.47
CA VAL A 276 24.15 7.63 -14.16
C VAL A 276 23.17 6.98 -15.15
N LEU A 277 22.13 7.70 -15.61
CA LEU A 277 21.22 7.23 -16.67
C LEU A 277 21.99 6.97 -17.97
N GLN A 278 22.85 7.90 -18.38
CA GLN A 278 23.68 7.73 -19.58
C GLN A 278 24.61 6.50 -19.45
N LEU A 279 25.28 6.35 -18.30
CA LEU A 279 26.12 5.18 -18.01
C LEU A 279 25.31 3.87 -18.08
N ALA A 280 24.11 3.85 -17.51
CA ALA A 280 23.25 2.66 -17.52
C ALA A 280 22.76 2.31 -18.93
N ARG A 281 22.49 3.30 -19.78
CA ARG A 281 22.05 3.12 -21.19
C ARG A 281 23.19 2.64 -22.09
N ASP A 282 24.34 3.30 -22.01
CA ASP A 282 25.42 3.08 -22.97
C ASP A 282 26.29 1.88 -22.62
N GLU A 283 26.56 1.64 -21.34
CA GLU A 283 27.51 0.64 -20.88
C GLU A 283 26.86 -0.48 -20.09
N SER A 284 25.79 -0.19 -19.33
CA SER A 284 25.14 -1.15 -18.42
C SER A 284 26.14 -2.01 -17.64
N PRO A 285 27.04 -1.39 -16.83
CA PRO A 285 28.19 -2.06 -16.24
C PRO A 285 27.74 -3.15 -15.24
N MET A 286 28.55 -4.23 -15.16
CA MET A 286 28.44 -5.22 -14.09
C MET A 286 28.97 -4.62 -12.79
N VAL A 287 28.12 -4.61 -11.77
CA VAL A 287 28.46 -4.10 -10.44
C VAL A 287 28.47 -5.23 -9.43
N ARG A 288 29.55 -5.30 -8.64
CA ARG A 288 29.65 -6.25 -7.53
C ARG A 288 29.30 -5.54 -6.23
N PHE A 289 28.22 -5.95 -5.59
CA PHE A 289 27.73 -5.33 -4.36
C PHE A 289 27.30 -6.39 -3.33
N ARG A 290 27.06 -5.95 -2.09
CA ARG A 290 26.48 -6.77 -1.03
C ARG A 290 24.97 -6.67 -1.05
N ASN A 291 24.28 -7.82 -1.03
CA ASN A 291 22.86 -7.87 -0.77
C ASN A 291 22.59 -7.26 0.61
N ALA A 292 21.69 -6.26 0.69
CA ALA A 292 21.43 -5.53 1.92
C ALA A 292 20.75 -6.39 3.01
N VAL A 293 20.08 -7.49 2.62
CA VAL A 293 19.33 -8.37 3.53
C VAL A 293 20.19 -9.58 3.94
N SER A 294 20.73 -10.33 2.96
CA SER A 294 21.49 -11.55 3.26
C SER A 294 22.98 -11.31 3.54
N GLY A 295 23.52 -10.17 3.11
CA GLY A 295 24.95 -9.86 3.18
C GLY A 295 25.82 -10.58 2.14
N ASP A 296 25.23 -11.38 1.25
CA ASP A 296 25.95 -12.10 0.21
C ASP A 296 26.45 -11.18 -0.90
N TRP A 297 27.56 -11.57 -1.54
CA TRP A 297 28.03 -10.88 -2.71
C TRP A 297 27.20 -11.21 -3.94
N GLN A 298 26.74 -10.18 -4.63
CA GLN A 298 26.00 -10.27 -5.90
C GLN A 298 26.76 -9.55 -7.01
N ASN A 299 26.50 -9.97 -8.26
CA ASN A 299 27.02 -9.32 -9.45
C ASN A 299 25.85 -9.13 -10.41
N GLU A 300 25.42 -7.89 -10.59
CA GLU A 300 24.27 -7.55 -11.44
C GLU A 300 24.56 -6.32 -12.29
N ARG A 301 23.83 -6.18 -13.40
CA ARG A 301 23.98 -5.01 -14.26
C ARG A 301 23.28 -3.79 -13.67
N LEU A 302 23.93 -2.64 -13.75
CA LEU A 302 23.27 -1.35 -13.57
C LEU A 302 22.50 -1.04 -14.85
N THR A 303 21.18 -1.27 -14.83
CA THR A 303 20.29 -0.99 -15.94
C THR A 303 19.52 0.31 -15.69
N GLU A 304 19.02 0.94 -16.77
CA GLU A 304 18.16 2.10 -16.69
C GLU A 304 16.91 1.81 -15.85
N ASP A 305 16.25 0.67 -16.08
CA ASP A 305 15.02 0.29 -15.36
C ASP A 305 15.23 0.19 -13.85
N ARG A 306 16.39 -0.33 -13.40
CA ARG A 306 16.75 -0.39 -11.98
C ARG A 306 16.91 0.99 -11.37
N LEU A 307 17.60 1.88 -12.08
CA LEU A 307 17.83 3.24 -11.62
C LEU A 307 16.50 4.02 -11.56
N VAL A 308 15.70 3.96 -12.61
CA VAL A 308 14.39 4.62 -12.70
C VAL A 308 13.48 4.14 -11.57
N THR A 309 13.42 2.84 -11.36
CA THR A 309 12.66 2.22 -10.28
C THR A 309 13.10 2.72 -8.91
N LEU A 310 14.41 2.68 -8.62
CA LEU A 310 14.94 3.15 -7.34
C LEU A 310 14.56 4.60 -7.09
N VAL A 311 14.83 5.49 -8.06
CA VAL A 311 14.56 6.92 -7.93
C VAL A 311 13.07 7.18 -7.73
N ARG A 312 12.21 6.48 -8.50
CA ARG A 312 10.77 6.57 -8.36
C ARG A 312 10.31 6.19 -6.94
N LEU A 313 10.80 5.06 -6.42
CA LEU A 313 10.38 4.57 -5.11
C LEU A 313 10.92 5.42 -3.96
N PHE A 314 12.13 5.94 -4.09
CA PHE A 314 12.68 6.87 -3.11
C PHE A 314 11.87 8.18 -3.03
N ALA A 315 11.35 8.65 -4.17
CA ALA A 315 10.53 9.85 -4.21
C ALA A 315 9.24 9.77 -3.38
N TYR A 316 8.73 8.57 -3.09
CA TYR A 316 7.54 8.38 -2.24
C TYR A 316 7.75 8.83 -0.79
N ALA A 317 8.98 8.71 -0.27
CA ALA A 317 9.32 9.03 1.12
C ALA A 317 10.47 10.03 1.18
N PRO A 318 10.22 11.30 1.51
CA PRO A 318 11.24 12.36 1.47
C PRO A 318 12.48 12.06 2.33
N MET A 319 12.31 11.34 3.45
CA MET A 319 13.45 10.92 4.29
C MET A 319 14.40 9.98 3.52
N VAL A 320 13.83 9.10 2.68
CA VAL A 320 14.63 8.18 1.83
C VAL A 320 15.18 8.93 0.61
N ALA A 321 14.37 9.81 0.02
CA ALA A 321 14.79 10.65 -1.10
C ALA A 321 15.95 11.59 -0.74
N ALA A 322 16.08 11.96 0.54
CA ALA A 322 17.19 12.75 1.06
C ALA A 322 18.56 12.07 0.86
N MET A 323 18.60 10.76 0.62
CA MET A 323 19.82 10.00 0.29
C MET A 323 20.20 10.07 -1.20
N LEU A 324 19.26 10.45 -2.07
CA LEU A 324 19.50 10.44 -3.53
C LEU A 324 20.69 11.29 -3.96
N PRO A 325 20.90 12.53 -3.45
CA PRO A 325 22.06 13.34 -3.87
C PRO A 325 23.39 12.61 -3.68
N MET A 326 23.60 12.00 -2.52
CA MET A 326 24.81 11.22 -2.19
C MET A 326 24.92 9.97 -3.07
N THR A 327 23.86 9.17 -3.13
CA THR A 327 23.87 7.89 -3.85
C THR A 327 24.10 8.06 -5.35
N LEU A 328 23.49 9.09 -5.94
CA LEU A 328 23.67 9.43 -7.35
C LEU A 328 25.07 9.99 -7.63
N HIS A 329 25.62 10.82 -6.72
CA HIS A 329 26.98 11.33 -6.83
C HIS A 329 27.99 10.19 -6.83
N ASP A 330 27.91 9.26 -5.88
CA ASP A 330 28.81 8.12 -5.78
C ASP A 330 28.76 7.28 -7.07
N ALA A 331 27.56 6.96 -7.54
CA ALA A 331 27.37 6.17 -8.77
C ALA A 331 27.93 6.91 -10.01
N ALA A 332 27.76 8.23 -10.13
CA ALA A 332 28.29 9.04 -11.22
C ALA A 332 29.83 9.11 -11.20
N HIS A 333 30.45 8.89 -10.03
CA HIS A 333 31.91 8.86 -9.84
C HIS A 333 32.49 7.43 -9.78
N GLY A 334 31.76 6.44 -10.28
CA GLY A 334 32.23 5.05 -10.43
C GLY A 334 32.11 4.19 -9.18
N GLN A 335 31.26 4.55 -8.23
CA GLN A 335 30.95 3.82 -6.99
C GLN A 335 29.43 3.48 -6.90
N PRO A 336 28.88 2.65 -7.80
CA PRO A 336 27.44 2.38 -7.87
C PRO A 336 26.96 1.30 -6.88
N GLU A 337 27.81 0.76 -6.01
CA GLU A 337 27.52 -0.39 -5.15
C GLU A 337 26.36 -0.11 -4.19
N SER A 338 26.33 1.08 -3.56
CA SER A 338 25.27 1.49 -2.65
C SER A 338 23.93 1.63 -3.38
N LEU A 339 23.94 2.22 -4.57
CA LEU A 339 22.76 2.34 -5.43
C LEU A 339 22.18 0.97 -5.77
N MET A 340 23.04 0.02 -6.16
CA MET A 340 22.63 -1.35 -6.50
C MET A 340 22.06 -2.11 -5.30
N ALA A 341 22.68 -1.99 -4.13
CA ALA A 341 22.20 -2.63 -2.90
C ALA A 341 20.81 -2.11 -2.49
N LEU A 342 20.61 -0.80 -2.57
CA LEU A 342 19.32 -0.15 -2.28
C LEU A 342 18.25 -0.52 -3.31
N SER A 343 18.59 -0.54 -4.59
CA SER A 343 17.69 -0.95 -5.68
C SER A 343 17.17 -2.38 -5.47
N GLN A 344 18.06 -3.30 -5.13
CA GLN A 344 17.70 -4.69 -4.89
C GLN A 344 16.83 -4.87 -3.64
N MET A 345 17.15 -4.18 -2.56
CA MET A 345 16.37 -4.22 -1.32
C MET A 345 14.91 -3.76 -1.55
N ILE A 346 14.71 -2.67 -2.27
CA ILE A 346 13.38 -2.11 -2.52
C ILE A 346 12.61 -2.95 -3.53
N GLY A 347 13.26 -3.41 -4.60
CA GLY A 347 12.63 -4.25 -5.61
C GLY A 347 12.00 -5.51 -5.03
N SER A 348 12.69 -6.18 -4.11
CA SER A 348 12.17 -7.38 -3.45
C SER A 348 10.94 -7.12 -2.57
N GLN A 349 10.90 -5.99 -1.88
CA GLN A 349 9.78 -5.66 -0.98
C GLN A 349 8.49 -5.28 -1.73
N LEU A 350 8.59 -4.59 -2.86
CA LEU A 350 7.41 -4.14 -3.60
C LEU A 350 6.75 -5.24 -4.42
N SER A 351 7.54 -6.14 -4.99
CA SER A 351 7.02 -7.22 -5.83
C SER A 351 6.06 -8.15 -5.08
N GLU A 352 6.19 -8.25 -3.76
CA GLU A 352 5.34 -9.10 -2.93
C GLU A 352 4.03 -8.43 -2.47
N GLN A 353 3.92 -7.10 -2.62
CA GLN A 353 2.78 -6.34 -2.07
C GLN A 353 1.63 -6.10 -3.05
N ILE A 354 1.84 -6.27 -4.35
CA ILE A 354 0.82 -5.96 -5.37
C ILE A 354 0.35 -7.22 -6.09
N MET A 355 -0.95 -7.46 -6.05
CA MET A 355 -1.62 -8.52 -6.81
C MET A 355 -1.89 -8.03 -8.22
N HIS A 356 -0.97 -8.35 -9.16
CA HIS A 356 -0.97 -7.80 -10.52
C HIS A 356 -2.23 -8.12 -11.32
N GLY A 357 -2.78 -9.33 -11.18
CA GLY A 357 -4.01 -9.68 -11.87
C GLY A 357 -5.18 -8.79 -11.45
N MET A 358 -5.26 -8.47 -10.15
CA MET A 358 -6.25 -7.52 -9.65
C MET A 358 -5.97 -6.10 -10.16
N GLN A 359 -4.71 -5.65 -10.12
CA GLN A 359 -4.32 -4.35 -10.66
C GLN A 359 -4.73 -4.20 -12.13
N LEU A 360 -4.43 -5.21 -12.96
CA LEU A 360 -4.80 -5.22 -14.37
C LEU A 360 -6.33 -5.24 -14.56
N SER A 361 -7.07 -5.99 -13.75
CA SER A 361 -8.55 -6.01 -13.83
C SER A 361 -9.15 -4.63 -13.58
N VAL A 362 -8.64 -3.88 -12.59
CA VAL A 362 -9.04 -2.49 -12.33
C VAL A 362 -8.61 -1.58 -13.47
N MET A 363 -7.30 -1.50 -13.74
CA MET A 363 -6.75 -0.54 -14.70
C MET A 363 -7.32 -0.74 -16.12
N CYS A 364 -7.46 -1.99 -16.54
CA CYS A 364 -7.93 -2.29 -17.88
C CYS A 364 -9.45 -2.11 -18.05
N THR A 365 -10.22 -2.31 -16.99
CA THR A 365 -11.66 -2.04 -17.01
C THR A 365 -11.94 -0.55 -16.94
N GLU A 366 -11.28 0.16 -16.04
CA GLU A 366 -11.65 1.50 -15.64
C GLU A 366 -10.96 2.59 -16.45
N ASP A 367 -9.68 2.42 -16.78
CA ASP A 367 -8.84 3.51 -17.29
C ASP A 367 -8.30 3.29 -18.71
N ALA A 368 -8.25 2.05 -19.19
CA ALA A 368 -7.56 1.72 -20.44
C ALA A 368 -8.05 2.49 -21.68
N GLN A 369 -9.34 2.85 -21.73
CA GLN A 369 -9.90 3.61 -22.86
C GLN A 369 -9.43 5.07 -22.89
N GLY A 370 -9.08 5.63 -21.71
CA GLY A 370 -8.58 6.99 -21.55
C GLY A 370 -7.05 7.11 -21.64
N LEU A 371 -6.30 5.99 -21.62
CA LEU A 371 -4.84 6.02 -21.65
C LEU A 371 -4.34 6.55 -23.00
N THR A 372 -3.70 7.71 -22.95
CA THR A 372 -3.06 8.33 -24.12
C THR A 372 -1.58 8.59 -23.82
N VAL A 373 -0.73 8.33 -24.80
CA VAL A 373 0.69 8.68 -24.71
C VAL A 373 0.83 10.18 -24.88
N ASN A 374 1.44 10.84 -23.91
CA ASN A 374 1.78 12.26 -24.01
C ASN A 374 3.22 12.40 -24.52
N ALA A 375 3.41 13.10 -25.63
CA ALA A 375 4.73 13.32 -26.21
C ALA A 375 5.66 14.12 -25.28
N ASP A 376 5.10 15.00 -24.44
CA ASP A 376 5.88 15.81 -23.49
C ASP A 376 6.50 14.96 -22.37
N ASP A 377 6.05 13.71 -22.20
CA ASP A 377 6.61 12.80 -21.19
C ASP A 377 7.92 12.12 -21.65
N GLN A 378 8.29 12.19 -22.94
CA GLN A 378 9.47 11.52 -23.48
C GLN A 378 10.77 11.91 -22.81
N ASP A 379 10.88 13.18 -22.38
CA ASP A 379 12.08 13.73 -21.74
C ASP A 379 12.05 13.61 -20.20
N THR A 380 11.03 12.99 -19.64
CA THR A 380 10.94 12.71 -18.19
C THR A 380 11.67 11.42 -17.82
N LEU A 381 11.90 11.20 -16.52
CA LEU A 381 12.54 9.99 -16.03
C LEU A 381 11.79 8.69 -16.40
N LEU A 382 10.45 8.69 -16.36
CA LEU A 382 9.63 7.54 -16.72
C LEU A 382 9.36 7.43 -18.22
N GLY A 383 9.56 8.50 -18.98
CA GLY A 383 9.19 8.53 -20.39
C GLY A 383 7.73 8.15 -20.62
N THR A 384 7.47 7.52 -21.73
CA THR A 384 6.14 6.98 -22.10
C THR A 384 5.94 5.51 -21.72
N ALA A 385 6.98 4.85 -21.23
CA ALA A 385 7.03 3.39 -21.07
C ALA A 385 5.88 2.83 -20.21
N LEU A 386 5.53 3.49 -19.12
CA LEU A 386 4.44 3.04 -18.24
C LEU A 386 3.10 2.98 -19.00
N VAL A 387 2.78 4.02 -19.76
CA VAL A 387 1.53 4.09 -20.53
C VAL A 387 1.55 3.05 -21.67
N ASP A 388 2.68 2.90 -22.36
CA ASP A 388 2.83 1.92 -23.43
C ASP A 388 2.66 0.48 -22.92
N PHE A 389 3.23 0.15 -21.76
CA PHE A 389 3.09 -1.16 -21.11
C PHE A 389 1.64 -1.42 -20.67
N LEU A 390 1.01 -0.48 -20.01
CA LEU A 390 -0.39 -0.61 -19.60
C LEU A 390 -1.32 -0.80 -20.80
N LYS A 391 -1.12 -0.04 -21.88
CA LYS A 391 -1.90 -0.21 -23.11
C LYS A 391 -1.72 -1.60 -23.73
N ALA A 392 -0.47 -2.10 -23.76
CA ALA A 392 -0.17 -3.42 -24.28
C ALA A 392 -0.79 -4.53 -23.43
N GLN A 393 -0.69 -4.45 -22.12
CA GLN A 393 -1.30 -5.39 -21.18
C GLN A 393 -2.83 -5.38 -21.28
N CYS A 394 -3.44 -4.19 -21.31
CA CYS A 394 -4.89 -4.05 -21.40
C CYS A 394 -5.47 -4.41 -22.78
N ALA A 395 -4.64 -4.53 -23.80
CA ALA A 395 -5.08 -5.05 -25.11
C ALA A 395 -5.44 -6.55 -25.06
N VAL A 396 -4.86 -7.30 -24.12
CA VAL A 396 -5.06 -8.75 -23.97
C VAL A 396 -5.83 -9.13 -22.71
N TRP A 397 -6.03 -8.18 -21.76
CA TRP A 397 -6.72 -8.43 -20.50
C TRP A 397 -8.24 -8.30 -20.64
N PRO A 398 -9.06 -9.19 -20.03
CA PRO A 398 -10.52 -9.08 -20.03
C PRO A 398 -10.99 -7.80 -19.32
N ARG A 399 -12.02 -7.18 -19.86
CA ARG A 399 -12.61 -5.97 -19.30
C ARG A 399 -14.02 -6.25 -18.77
N GLY A 400 -14.29 -5.75 -17.57
CA GLY A 400 -15.63 -5.75 -16.98
C GLY A 400 -16.50 -4.63 -17.55
N GLU A 401 -17.70 -4.49 -17.00
CA GLU A 401 -18.60 -3.39 -17.32
C GLU A 401 -18.18 -2.14 -16.51
N LEU A 402 -18.07 -1.01 -17.18
CA LEU A 402 -17.80 0.27 -16.59
C LEU A 402 -19.08 1.11 -16.59
N PRO A 403 -19.61 1.54 -15.41
CA PRO A 403 -20.75 2.44 -15.36
C PRO A 403 -20.45 3.78 -16.07
N ASP A 404 -21.41 4.34 -16.82
CA ASP A 404 -21.25 5.62 -17.54
C ASP A 404 -20.79 6.77 -16.63
N ALA A 405 -21.22 6.76 -15.36
CA ALA A 405 -20.86 7.78 -14.38
C ALA A 405 -19.56 7.49 -13.63
N PHE A 406 -18.77 6.46 -14.01
CA PHE A 406 -17.60 6.05 -13.23
C PHE A 406 -16.59 7.19 -13.05
N HIS A 407 -16.25 7.90 -14.11
CA HIS A 407 -15.31 9.03 -14.06
C HIS A 407 -15.98 10.35 -13.64
N THR A 408 -17.20 10.31 -13.07
CA THR A 408 -17.84 11.52 -12.57
C THR A 408 -17.21 11.93 -11.24
N PRO A 409 -16.75 13.19 -11.11
CA PRO A 409 -16.24 13.69 -9.85
C PRO A 409 -17.25 13.61 -8.72
N LEU A 410 -16.78 13.32 -7.50
CA LEU A 410 -17.63 13.28 -6.33
C LEU A 410 -18.14 14.69 -5.97
N HIS A 411 -19.46 14.83 -5.84
CA HIS A 411 -20.14 15.96 -5.22
C HIS A 411 -20.83 15.45 -3.95
N SER A 412 -20.53 16.03 -2.78
CA SER A 412 -21.03 15.48 -1.51
C SER A 412 -21.13 16.54 -0.42
N ASP A 413 -22.12 16.36 0.46
CA ASP A 413 -22.27 17.08 1.73
C ASP A 413 -21.63 16.34 2.91
N LEU A 414 -21.15 15.12 2.72
CA LEU A 414 -20.49 14.35 3.75
C LEU A 414 -19.25 15.06 4.27
N PRO A 415 -18.90 14.88 5.54
CA PRO A 415 -17.61 15.35 6.07
C PRO A 415 -16.47 14.60 5.40
N ILE A 416 -15.64 15.30 4.61
CA ILE A 416 -14.53 14.72 3.86
C ILE A 416 -13.23 15.47 4.17
N LEU A 417 -12.28 14.78 4.78
CA LEU A 417 -10.93 15.29 5.03
C LEU A 417 -9.96 14.72 4.00
N LEU A 418 -9.30 15.61 3.27
CA LEU A 418 -8.26 15.25 2.31
C LEU A 418 -6.88 15.55 2.89
N LEU A 419 -5.94 14.66 2.64
CA LEU A 419 -4.53 14.81 3.02
C LEU A 419 -3.67 14.72 1.76
N ALA A 420 -2.66 15.56 1.65
CA ALA A 420 -1.68 15.52 0.57
C ALA A 420 -0.29 15.83 1.09
N GLY A 421 0.70 15.04 0.69
CA GLY A 421 2.11 15.41 0.89
C GLY A 421 2.57 16.42 -0.16
N GLU A 422 3.36 17.40 0.27
CA GLU A 422 3.87 18.45 -0.61
C GLU A 422 4.71 17.88 -1.78
N PHE A 423 5.45 16.81 -1.51
CA PHE A 423 6.36 16.15 -2.45
C PHE A 423 5.82 14.82 -3.01
N ASP A 424 4.50 14.61 -2.98
CA ASP A 424 3.91 13.37 -3.47
C ASP A 424 4.18 13.16 -4.97
N PRO A 425 4.90 12.09 -5.37
CA PRO A 425 5.29 11.84 -6.75
C PRO A 425 4.20 11.17 -7.58
N VAL A 426 3.05 10.83 -6.98
CA VAL A 426 1.97 10.06 -7.62
C VAL A 426 0.67 10.82 -7.61
N THR A 427 0.27 11.31 -6.43
CA THR A 427 -0.98 12.04 -6.21
C THR A 427 -0.70 13.44 -5.65
N PRO A 428 -0.17 14.34 -6.49
CA PRO A 428 0.29 15.66 -6.05
C PRO A 428 -0.86 16.49 -5.48
N VAL A 429 -0.50 17.52 -4.70
CA VAL A 429 -1.42 18.44 -4.01
C VAL A 429 -2.56 18.93 -4.89
N ARG A 430 -2.30 19.21 -6.18
CA ARG A 430 -3.31 19.69 -7.14
C ARG A 430 -4.50 18.74 -7.29
N TYR A 431 -4.32 17.43 -7.06
CA TYR A 431 -5.44 16.46 -7.09
C TYR A 431 -6.38 16.67 -5.90
N GLY A 432 -5.84 16.82 -4.70
CA GLY A 432 -6.62 17.18 -3.51
C GLY A 432 -7.34 18.51 -3.67
N GLU A 433 -6.68 19.53 -4.26
CA GLU A 433 -7.29 20.83 -4.57
C GLU A 433 -8.44 20.72 -5.59
N GLN A 434 -8.31 19.82 -6.57
CA GLN A 434 -9.36 19.57 -7.56
C GLN A 434 -10.60 18.93 -6.91
N ILE A 435 -10.41 17.94 -6.06
CA ILE A 435 -11.48 17.23 -5.37
C ILE A 435 -12.19 18.16 -4.38
N VAL A 436 -11.46 18.85 -3.51
CA VAL A 436 -12.05 19.66 -2.42
C VAL A 436 -12.91 20.81 -2.93
N LYS A 437 -12.62 21.36 -4.11
CA LYS A 437 -13.45 22.42 -4.74
C LYS A 437 -14.89 21.99 -5.04
N ARG A 438 -15.15 20.69 -5.10
CA ARG A 438 -16.46 20.10 -5.44
C ARG A 438 -17.22 19.59 -4.21
N LEU A 439 -16.64 19.74 -3.02
CA LEU A 439 -17.21 19.26 -1.76
C LEU A 439 -17.77 20.43 -0.93
N ASN A 440 -19.03 20.34 -0.52
CA ASN A 440 -19.64 21.36 0.33
C ASN A 440 -19.10 21.32 1.78
N ASN A 441 -18.68 20.15 2.24
CA ASN A 441 -18.13 19.91 3.57
C ASN A 441 -16.77 19.17 3.50
N GLY A 442 -15.87 19.71 2.69
CA GLY A 442 -14.51 19.19 2.50
C GLY A 442 -13.45 20.14 3.04
N ARG A 443 -12.28 19.58 3.42
CA ARG A 443 -11.08 20.33 3.78
C ARG A 443 -9.85 19.55 3.31
N LEU A 444 -8.89 20.27 2.71
CA LEU A 444 -7.57 19.72 2.35
C LEU A 444 -6.54 20.21 3.36
N LEU A 445 -5.73 19.28 3.87
CA LEU A 445 -4.53 19.54 4.64
C LEU A 445 -3.32 19.15 3.80
N VAL A 446 -2.41 20.09 3.57
CA VAL A 446 -1.14 19.83 2.87
C VAL A 446 -0.03 19.72 3.91
N LEU A 447 0.66 18.59 3.91
CA LEU A 447 1.71 18.31 4.88
C LEU A 447 3.08 18.66 4.28
N ARG A 448 3.70 19.69 4.84
CA ARG A 448 4.97 20.24 4.38
C ARG A 448 6.09 19.19 4.42
N GLY A 449 6.82 19.06 3.33
CA GLY A 449 7.97 18.18 3.22
C GLY A 449 7.65 16.70 3.25
N GLN A 450 6.36 16.32 3.18
CA GLN A 450 5.93 14.93 3.17
C GLN A 450 5.68 14.42 1.74
N GLY A 451 5.81 13.10 1.54
CA GLY A 451 5.58 12.42 0.27
C GLY A 451 4.21 11.74 0.21
N HIS A 452 4.20 10.51 -0.28
CA HIS A 452 2.99 9.71 -0.47
C HIS A 452 2.61 8.97 0.82
N ASN A 453 1.30 8.98 1.18
CA ASN A 453 0.75 8.41 2.42
C ASN A 453 1.22 9.17 3.68
N VAL A 454 0.43 10.13 4.11
CA VAL A 454 0.80 11.08 5.16
C VAL A 454 0.06 10.90 6.49
N ILE A 455 -0.84 9.92 6.61
CA ILE A 455 -1.53 9.58 7.87
C ILE A 455 -0.54 9.42 9.04
N PRO A 456 0.65 8.79 8.90
CA PRO A 456 1.58 8.63 10.02
C PRO A 456 2.34 9.89 10.40
N ALA A 457 2.28 10.97 9.59
CA ALA A 457 3.18 12.12 9.76
C ALA A 457 2.76 13.04 10.93
N GLY A 458 3.72 13.34 11.80
CA GLY A 458 3.57 14.33 12.87
C GLY A 458 2.38 14.09 13.79
N CYS A 459 1.47 15.08 13.86
CA CYS A 459 0.25 14.99 14.68
C CYS A 459 -0.97 14.46 13.90
N MET A 460 -0.80 14.05 12.63
CA MET A 460 -1.91 13.59 11.78
C MET A 460 -2.72 12.44 12.38
N PRO A 461 -2.12 11.43 13.07
CA PRO A 461 -2.89 10.39 13.75
C PRO A 461 -3.93 10.91 14.73
N LYS A 462 -3.58 11.95 15.50
CA LYS A 462 -4.52 12.59 16.45
C LYS A 462 -5.59 13.41 15.74
N LEU A 463 -5.25 14.08 14.64
CA LEU A 463 -6.20 14.83 13.83
C LEU A 463 -7.20 13.89 13.15
N MET A 464 -6.77 12.76 12.63
CA MET A 464 -7.63 11.71 12.08
C MET A 464 -8.64 11.22 13.14
N ALA A 465 -8.17 10.88 14.35
CA ALA A 465 -9.05 10.42 15.42
C ALA A 465 -10.08 11.50 15.79
N ARG A 466 -9.68 12.77 15.95
CA ARG A 466 -10.59 13.89 16.23
C ARG A 466 -11.62 14.10 15.12
N PHE A 467 -11.19 14.03 13.87
CA PHE A 467 -12.09 14.16 12.72
C PHE A 467 -13.13 13.03 12.69
N ILE A 468 -12.71 11.79 12.87
CA ILE A 468 -13.60 10.63 12.89
C ILE A 468 -14.57 10.72 14.06
N ASP A 469 -14.11 11.10 15.26
CA ASP A 469 -14.98 11.27 16.44
C ASP A 469 -16.03 12.35 16.24
N SER A 470 -15.64 13.53 15.74
CA SER A 470 -16.51 14.71 15.67
C SER A 470 -17.32 14.83 14.39
N ALA A 471 -16.85 14.26 13.29
CA ALA A 471 -17.32 14.51 11.92
C ALA A 471 -17.28 16.02 11.53
N ASP A 472 -16.52 16.84 12.26
CA ASP A 472 -16.36 18.27 12.01
C ASP A 472 -15.02 18.53 11.31
N VAL A 473 -15.07 18.64 9.99
CA VAL A 473 -13.88 18.89 9.17
C VAL A 473 -13.43 20.34 9.22
N LYS A 474 -14.38 21.29 9.43
CA LYS A 474 -14.11 22.74 9.42
C LYS A 474 -13.56 23.24 10.74
N GLY A 475 -14.04 22.69 11.86
CA GLY A 475 -13.57 23.02 13.21
C GLY A 475 -12.31 22.28 13.65
N LEU A 476 -11.71 21.45 12.78
CA LEU A 476 -10.51 20.71 13.13
C LEU A 476 -9.31 21.66 13.25
N ASP A 477 -8.76 21.81 14.46
CA ASP A 477 -7.50 22.54 14.70
C ASP A 477 -6.31 21.71 14.22
N ALA A 478 -5.66 22.18 13.15
CA ALA A 478 -4.53 21.53 12.49
C ALA A 478 -3.20 22.28 12.62
N ASP A 479 -3.10 23.32 13.48
CA ASP A 479 -1.91 24.17 13.65
C ASP A 479 -0.67 23.36 14.04
N CYS A 480 -0.85 22.19 14.66
CA CYS A 480 0.27 21.30 14.99
C CYS A 480 1.04 20.79 13.75
N LEU A 481 0.45 20.81 12.56
CA LEU A 481 1.12 20.44 11.30
C LEU A 481 2.15 21.50 10.85
N ASP A 482 2.04 22.73 11.33
CA ASP A 482 3.00 23.81 11.01
C ASP A 482 4.41 23.52 11.56
N THR A 483 4.51 22.59 12.51
CA THR A 483 5.79 22.12 13.06
C THR A 483 6.52 21.14 12.13
N LEU A 484 5.88 20.66 11.07
CA LEU A 484 6.53 19.77 10.11
C LEU A 484 7.65 20.53 9.37
N SER A 485 8.79 19.88 9.27
CA SER A 485 9.99 20.39 8.61
C SER A 485 10.39 19.50 7.44
N TYR A 486 11.18 20.06 6.55
CA TYR A 486 11.78 19.28 5.46
C TYR A 486 12.86 18.33 6.00
N ALA A 487 12.90 17.11 5.45
CA ALA A 487 14.05 16.23 5.64
C ALA A 487 15.26 16.88 4.94
N PRO A 488 16.34 17.21 5.66
CA PRO A 488 17.53 17.75 5.01
C PRO A 488 18.22 16.65 4.19
N PRO A 489 18.79 16.97 3.01
CA PRO A 489 19.58 16.02 2.24
C PRO A 489 20.75 15.50 3.08
N PHE A 490 21.07 14.23 2.94
CA PHE A 490 22.27 13.67 3.56
C PHE A 490 23.51 14.33 2.96
N THR A 491 24.46 14.70 3.81
CA THR A 491 25.75 15.29 3.42
C THR A 491 26.90 14.30 3.56
N GLY A 492 26.60 13.08 4.02
CA GLY A 492 27.53 11.96 4.16
C GLY A 492 26.81 10.69 4.62
N TYR A 493 27.54 9.58 4.75
CA TYR A 493 26.98 8.28 5.17
C TYR A 493 26.41 8.28 6.59
N TYR A 494 26.66 9.29 7.38
CA TYR A 494 26.18 9.43 8.76
C TYR A 494 24.95 10.36 8.87
N GLY A 495 24.43 10.85 7.76
CA GLY A 495 23.26 11.72 7.71
C GLY A 495 23.56 13.13 7.24
N TRP A 496 22.80 14.10 7.74
CA TRP A 496 22.88 15.51 7.32
C TRP A 496 23.81 16.38 8.18
N GLU A 497 24.35 15.83 9.26
CA GLU A 497 25.37 16.51 10.07
C GLU A 497 26.60 15.64 10.18
N PRO A 498 27.81 16.26 10.24
CA PRO A 498 29.07 15.55 10.41
C PRO A 498 29.24 14.94 11.78
#